data_b4d5eb19564e88d5aa4f6457d8f4863b
#
_entry.id   b4d5eb19564e88d5aa4f6457d8f4863b
#
_cell.length_a   1.000
_cell.length_b   1.000
_cell.length_c   1.000
_cell.angle_alpha   90.00
_cell.angle_beta   90.00
_cell.angle_gamma   90.00
#
_symmetry.space_group_name_H-M   'P 1'
#
loop_
_entity.id
_entity.type
_entity.pdbx_description
1 polymer ?
#
loop_
_entity_poly.entity_id
_entity_poly.type
_entity_poly.pdbx_seq_one_letter_code
_entity_poly.pdbx_strand_id
1 'polypeptide(L)'
;MVKKVILSGLVLSGLLLNTVWSQNKALSLEDFKAPLGDWFEAGNAKLNPDDEKKLTAISGAGILINEQGKTVNLVTKQNHGDVKVELDFIISKKSNSGVYLQGRYEIQIYDSLGKENPVSWDCGGIYARYDGTKTYEGTPPLVNASKKPGEWQHLEINFKAPRFNSKGEKIKNAVFKKVKLNGITVQKNAEVTGPTASSLDNKEEPTGLLMLQGDHFPVAYRNIKLKKR
;
A
#
# COMPACT_ATOMS: atom_id res chain seq x y z
N MET A 1 55.82 9.31 -45.51
CA MET A 1 55.57 9.37 -44.05
C MET A 1 54.07 9.61 -43.82
N VAL A 2 53.31 8.55 -43.45
CA VAL A 2 51.88 8.64 -43.21
C VAL A 2 51.67 8.64 -41.72
N LYS A 3 51.12 9.75 -41.15
CA LYS A 3 50.78 9.86 -39.74
C LYS A 3 49.45 9.13 -39.47
N LYS A 4 49.50 8.08 -38.64
CA LYS A 4 48.31 7.43 -38.06
C LYS A 4 47.74 8.32 -36.96
N VAL A 5 46.49 8.75 -37.13
CA VAL A 5 45.69 9.36 -36.06
C VAL A 5 45.01 8.25 -35.32
N ILE A 6 45.31 8.11 -34.01
CA ILE A 6 44.61 7.19 -33.11
C ILE A 6 43.46 7.96 -32.50
N LEU A 7 42.23 7.58 -32.84
CA LEU A 7 41.02 8.09 -32.20
C LEU A 7 40.73 7.25 -30.95
N SER A 8 40.99 7.80 -29.77
CA SER A 8 40.62 7.16 -28.50
C SER A 8 39.14 7.44 -28.23
N GLY A 9 38.30 6.40 -28.39
CA GLY A 9 36.92 6.44 -28.02
C GLY A 9 36.76 6.38 -26.51
N LEU A 10 36.22 7.44 -25.92
CA LEU A 10 35.76 7.45 -24.52
C LEU A 10 34.45 6.62 -24.42
N VAL A 11 34.52 5.46 -23.80
CA VAL A 11 33.34 4.69 -23.41
C VAL A 11 32.78 5.29 -22.11
N LEU A 12 31.74 6.08 -22.25
CA LEU A 12 30.95 6.54 -21.09
C LEU A 12 30.12 5.34 -20.56
N SER A 13 30.64 4.66 -19.55
CA SER A 13 29.85 3.67 -18.79
C SER A 13 28.85 4.41 -17.92
N GLY A 14 27.60 4.51 -18.39
CA GLY A 14 26.49 4.99 -17.58
C GLY A 14 26.25 4.06 -16.38
N LEU A 15 26.62 4.48 -15.19
CA LEU A 15 26.20 3.82 -13.96
C LEU A 15 24.68 3.97 -13.84
N LEU A 16 23.94 2.90 -14.14
CA LEU A 16 22.57 2.73 -13.73
C LEU A 16 22.58 2.59 -12.20
N LEU A 17 22.32 3.70 -11.49
CA LEU A 17 22.03 3.69 -10.06
C LEU A 17 20.72 2.95 -9.84
N ASN A 18 20.79 1.63 -9.71
CA ASN A 18 19.71 0.84 -9.14
C ASN A 18 19.60 1.25 -7.66
N THR A 19 18.70 2.17 -7.33
CA THR A 19 18.33 2.48 -5.95
C THR A 19 17.66 1.25 -5.35
N VAL A 20 18.47 0.41 -4.73
CA VAL A 20 17.98 -0.73 -3.92
C VAL A 20 17.35 -0.14 -2.66
N TRP A 21 16.11 -0.47 -2.39
CA TRP A 21 15.49 -0.14 -1.12
C TRP A 21 16.37 -0.63 0.04
N SER A 22 16.80 0.26 0.90
CA SER A 22 17.43 -0.14 2.16
C SER A 22 16.39 -0.93 2.95
N GLN A 23 16.66 -2.22 3.20
CA GLN A 23 15.68 -3.17 3.77
C GLN A 23 15.13 -2.76 5.15
N ASN A 24 15.67 -1.71 5.77
CA ASN A 24 15.34 -1.26 7.12
C ASN A 24 14.87 0.21 7.23
N LYS A 25 14.94 1.00 6.16
CA LYS A 25 14.49 2.39 6.17
C LYS A 25 12.97 2.44 5.97
N ALA A 26 12.25 3.20 6.81
CA ALA A 26 10.85 3.53 6.55
C ALA A 26 10.75 4.48 5.34
N LEU A 27 9.68 4.34 4.56
CA LEU A 27 9.40 5.23 3.42
C LEU A 27 9.03 6.62 3.92
N SER A 28 9.50 7.65 3.19
CA SER A 28 9.12 9.05 3.29
C SER A 28 8.34 9.48 2.04
N LEU A 29 7.84 10.71 1.98
CA LEU A 29 7.15 11.22 0.77
C LEU A 29 8.02 11.14 -0.49
N GLU A 30 9.34 11.25 -0.35
CA GLU A 30 10.29 11.14 -1.47
C GLU A 30 10.24 9.78 -2.18
N ASP A 31 9.76 8.74 -1.53
CA ASP A 31 9.65 7.39 -2.10
C ASP A 31 8.38 7.20 -2.96
N PHE A 32 7.50 8.20 -3.00
CA PHE A 32 6.26 8.18 -3.77
C PHE A 32 6.33 9.05 -5.02
N LYS A 33 5.49 8.72 -6.02
CA LYS A 33 5.40 9.46 -7.28
C LYS A 33 4.60 10.75 -7.11
N ALA A 34 5.00 11.80 -7.82
CA ALA A 34 4.16 13.00 -7.95
C ALA A 34 2.97 12.74 -8.92
N PRO A 35 1.83 13.45 -8.78
CA PRO A 35 1.59 14.45 -7.74
C PRO A 35 1.33 13.81 -6.37
N LEU A 36 1.70 14.52 -5.30
CA LEU A 36 1.46 14.07 -3.92
C LEU A 36 0.16 14.62 -3.32
N GLY A 37 -0.56 15.49 -4.06
CA GLY A 37 -1.79 16.11 -3.58
C GLY A 37 -1.58 16.82 -2.24
N ASP A 38 -2.51 16.59 -1.31
CA ASP A 38 -2.50 17.22 0.02
C ASP A 38 -1.76 16.37 1.08
N TRP A 39 -0.98 15.37 0.66
CA TRP A 39 -0.13 14.63 1.57
C TRP A 39 1.09 15.44 2.00
N PHE A 40 1.37 15.42 3.29
CA PHE A 40 2.55 16.08 3.86
C PHE A 40 3.14 15.27 5.03
N GLU A 41 4.32 15.64 5.46
CA GLU A 41 4.98 15.04 6.63
C GLU A 41 4.63 15.82 7.91
N ALA A 42 4.38 15.09 8.99
CA ALA A 42 4.15 15.62 10.32
C ALA A 42 4.85 14.77 11.39
N GLY A 43 4.89 15.27 12.63
CA GLY A 43 5.48 14.55 13.76
C GLY A 43 4.55 13.47 14.32
N ASN A 44 3.25 13.74 14.33
CA ASN A 44 2.22 12.81 14.80
C ASN A 44 0.84 13.24 14.26
N ALA A 45 -0.17 12.41 14.52
CA ALA A 45 -1.57 12.70 14.23
C ALA A 45 -2.45 12.29 15.41
N LYS A 46 -3.57 12.99 15.59
CA LYS A 46 -4.63 12.66 16.56
C LYS A 46 -6.00 12.94 15.96
N LEU A 47 -7.07 12.41 16.54
CA LEU A 47 -8.41 12.85 16.20
C LEU A 47 -8.55 14.35 16.44
N ASN A 48 -9.26 15.02 15.55
CA ASN A 48 -9.63 16.40 15.75
C ASN A 48 -10.67 16.45 16.92
N PRO A 49 -10.43 17.27 17.95
CA PRO A 49 -11.31 17.32 19.11
C PRO A 49 -12.71 17.88 18.81
N ASP A 50 -12.84 18.69 17.76
CA ASP A 50 -14.09 19.34 17.36
C ASP A 50 -14.85 18.56 16.27
N ASP A 51 -14.16 17.65 15.57
CA ASP A 51 -14.75 16.81 14.52
C ASP A 51 -14.02 15.46 14.41
N GLU A 52 -14.57 14.43 15.01
CA GLU A 52 -14.03 13.07 14.99
C GLU A 52 -13.85 12.47 13.58
N LYS A 53 -14.43 13.08 12.53
CA LYS A 53 -14.23 12.67 11.12
C LYS A 53 -12.96 13.26 10.51
N LYS A 54 -12.20 14.04 11.27
CA LYS A 54 -10.95 14.66 10.87
C LYS A 54 -9.79 14.18 11.72
N LEU A 55 -8.60 14.29 11.15
CA LEU A 55 -7.35 14.19 11.88
C LEU A 55 -6.77 15.60 12.04
N THR A 56 -5.95 15.78 13.06
CA THR A 56 -5.14 16.98 13.27
C THR A 56 -3.67 16.55 13.31
N ALA A 57 -2.88 17.14 12.42
CA ALA A 57 -1.44 16.96 12.40
C ALA A 57 -0.78 17.67 13.59
N ILE A 58 0.26 17.04 14.14
CA ILE A 58 1.15 17.61 15.12
C ILE A 58 2.47 17.91 14.42
N SER A 59 2.99 19.12 14.54
CA SER A 59 4.21 19.57 13.87
C SER A 59 5.39 18.62 14.09
N GLY A 60 6.25 18.46 13.07
CA GLY A 60 7.41 17.58 13.06
C GLY A 60 7.50 16.74 11.79
N ALA A 61 8.23 15.63 11.85
CA ALA A 61 8.39 14.67 10.76
C ALA A 61 8.27 13.23 11.29
N GLY A 62 8.08 12.27 10.38
CA GLY A 62 8.05 10.83 10.68
C GLY A 62 6.72 10.14 10.40
N ILE A 63 5.68 10.90 10.05
CA ILE A 63 4.43 10.35 9.54
C ILE A 63 4.07 11.01 8.19
N LEU A 64 3.34 10.29 7.35
CA LEU A 64 2.68 10.80 6.15
C LEU A 64 1.20 10.97 6.47
N ILE A 65 0.66 12.17 6.29
CA ILE A 65 -0.72 12.46 6.65
C ILE A 65 -1.47 13.15 5.51
N ASN A 66 -2.71 12.71 5.32
CA ASN A 66 -3.77 13.35 4.56
C ASN A 66 -4.85 13.80 5.56
N GLU A 67 -4.75 15.03 6.02
CA GLU A 67 -5.55 15.56 7.12
C GLU A 67 -7.01 15.82 6.75
N GLN A 68 -7.26 16.14 5.47
CA GLN A 68 -8.58 16.52 4.97
C GLN A 68 -9.32 15.37 4.26
N GLY A 69 -8.62 14.30 3.89
CA GLY A 69 -9.15 13.28 3.00
C GLY A 69 -9.30 13.76 1.55
N LYS A 70 -9.83 12.90 0.66
CA LYS A 70 -10.17 13.22 -0.73
C LYS A 70 -9.02 13.79 -1.57
N THR A 71 -7.81 13.33 -1.33
CA THR A 71 -6.63 13.67 -2.11
C THR A 71 -6.20 12.52 -3.02
N VAL A 72 -5.04 12.60 -3.66
CA VAL A 72 -4.51 11.52 -4.50
C VAL A 72 -4.06 10.32 -3.67
N ASN A 73 -4.02 9.14 -4.28
CA ASN A 73 -3.40 7.97 -3.70
C ASN A 73 -1.87 8.11 -3.73
N LEU A 74 -1.19 7.73 -2.65
CA LEU A 74 0.27 7.62 -2.66
C LEU A 74 0.70 6.35 -3.35
N VAL A 75 1.52 6.46 -4.41
CA VAL A 75 2.00 5.34 -5.22
C VAL A 75 3.52 5.33 -5.19
N THR A 76 4.14 4.23 -4.78
CA THR A 76 5.60 4.13 -4.68
C THR A 76 6.30 4.28 -6.02
N LYS A 77 7.53 4.80 -6.02
CA LYS A 77 8.38 4.89 -7.22
C LYS A 77 8.88 3.51 -7.69
N GLN A 78 9.01 2.56 -6.78
CA GLN A 78 9.59 1.25 -7.06
C GLN A 78 8.56 0.13 -7.00
N ASN A 79 8.68 -0.82 -7.92
CA ASN A 79 7.86 -2.03 -7.97
C ASN A 79 8.30 -3.06 -6.92
N HIS A 80 7.35 -3.93 -6.57
CA HIS A 80 7.59 -5.14 -5.81
C HIS A 80 6.88 -6.35 -6.44
N GLY A 81 7.43 -7.55 -6.23
CA GLY A 81 6.78 -8.83 -6.43
C GLY A 81 6.32 -9.42 -5.10
N ASP A 82 6.92 -10.54 -4.70
CA ASP A 82 6.76 -11.07 -3.34
C ASP A 82 7.31 -10.08 -2.32
N VAL A 83 6.52 -9.79 -1.30
CA VAL A 83 6.90 -8.74 -0.34
C VAL A 83 6.32 -9.01 1.05
N LYS A 84 7.04 -8.56 2.07
CA LYS A 84 6.50 -8.31 3.41
C LYS A 84 6.38 -6.80 3.59
N VAL A 85 5.17 -6.32 3.88
CA VAL A 85 4.87 -4.93 4.20
C VAL A 85 4.54 -4.84 5.68
N GLU A 86 5.13 -3.87 6.36
CA GLU A 86 4.82 -3.47 7.72
C GLU A 86 4.57 -1.98 7.74
N LEU A 87 3.50 -1.54 8.41
CA LEU A 87 3.22 -0.12 8.60
C LEU A 87 2.32 0.08 9.82
N ASP A 88 2.31 1.31 10.34
CA ASP A 88 1.28 1.76 11.26
C ASP A 88 0.37 2.76 10.54
N PHE A 89 -0.90 2.77 10.91
CA PHE A 89 -1.88 3.74 10.42
C PHE A 89 -2.78 4.25 11.55
N ILE A 90 -3.29 5.46 11.38
CA ILE A 90 -4.33 6.05 12.23
C ILE A 90 -5.42 6.63 11.33
N ILE A 91 -6.67 6.44 11.71
CA ILE A 91 -7.84 6.85 10.96
C ILE A 91 -8.76 7.73 11.80
N SER A 92 -9.55 8.56 11.13
CA SER A 92 -10.68 9.27 11.71
C SER A 92 -11.94 8.38 11.76
N LYS A 93 -12.98 8.85 12.44
CA LYS A 93 -14.28 8.17 12.47
C LYS A 93 -14.89 8.08 11.06
N LYS A 94 -15.46 6.93 10.73
CA LYS A 94 -15.99 6.58 9.40
C LYS A 94 -14.96 6.58 8.28
N SER A 95 -13.67 6.56 8.61
CA SER A 95 -12.61 6.55 7.61
C SER A 95 -12.65 5.31 6.73
N ASN A 96 -12.26 5.50 5.47
CA ASN A 96 -12.08 4.50 4.44
C ASN A 96 -10.75 4.77 3.75
N SER A 97 -9.87 3.80 3.76
CA SER A 97 -8.57 3.80 3.11
C SER A 97 -8.15 2.37 2.79
N GLY A 98 -7.00 2.15 2.16
CA GLY A 98 -6.54 0.80 1.81
C GLY A 98 -5.05 0.74 1.51
N VAL A 99 -4.50 -0.46 1.63
CA VAL A 99 -3.13 -0.81 1.24
C VAL A 99 -3.20 -1.77 0.06
N TYR A 100 -2.84 -1.30 -1.13
CA TYR A 100 -2.87 -2.08 -2.36
C TYR A 100 -1.49 -2.66 -2.69
N LEU A 101 -1.37 -3.98 -2.62
CA LEU A 101 -0.19 -4.70 -3.09
C LEU A 101 -0.19 -4.71 -4.62
N GLN A 102 0.96 -4.36 -5.21
CA GLN A 102 1.11 -4.16 -6.66
C GLN A 102 0.13 -3.13 -7.27
N GLY A 103 -0.48 -2.26 -6.44
CA GLY A 103 -1.55 -1.36 -6.88
C GLY A 103 -2.84 -2.06 -7.30
N ARG A 104 -3.00 -3.34 -7.00
CA ARG A 104 -4.10 -4.18 -7.49
C ARG A 104 -4.87 -4.91 -6.41
N TYR A 105 -4.23 -5.33 -5.33
CA TYR A 105 -4.82 -6.24 -4.34
C TYR A 105 -4.89 -5.52 -2.99
N GLU A 106 -6.09 -5.15 -2.59
CA GLU A 106 -6.34 -4.31 -1.43
C GLU A 106 -6.52 -5.10 -0.14
N ILE A 107 -5.79 -4.68 0.90
CA ILE A 107 -6.18 -4.88 2.29
C ILE A 107 -6.85 -3.61 2.76
N GLN A 108 -8.11 -3.75 3.16
CA GLN A 108 -8.98 -2.65 3.56
C GLN A 108 -8.55 -2.05 4.90
N ILE A 109 -8.60 -0.73 4.98
CA ILE A 109 -8.51 0.06 6.20
C ILE A 109 -9.83 0.80 6.38
N TYR A 110 -10.57 0.46 7.42
CA TYR A 110 -11.91 0.99 7.65
C TYR A 110 -12.18 1.17 9.14
N ASP A 111 -13.06 2.11 9.50
CA ASP A 111 -13.59 2.23 10.86
C ASP A 111 -14.58 1.10 11.12
N SER A 112 -14.06 -0.03 11.61
CA SER A 112 -14.82 -1.25 11.89
C SER A 112 -15.02 -1.49 13.39
N LEU A 113 -14.88 -0.46 14.22
CA LEU A 113 -15.04 -0.60 15.66
C LEU A 113 -16.41 -1.21 16.01
N GLY A 114 -16.40 -2.26 16.83
CA GLY A 114 -17.61 -2.93 17.30
C GLY A 114 -18.31 -3.86 16.29
N LYS A 115 -17.71 -4.11 15.12
CA LYS A 115 -18.23 -5.09 14.17
C LYS A 115 -18.01 -6.51 14.67
N GLU A 116 -19.10 -7.20 15.05
CA GLU A 116 -19.05 -8.61 15.48
C GLU A 116 -18.90 -9.56 14.29
N ASN A 117 -19.59 -9.29 13.19
CA ASN A 117 -19.55 -10.08 11.96
C ASN A 117 -18.96 -9.24 10.84
N PRO A 118 -17.63 -9.17 10.73
CA PRO A 118 -16.99 -8.34 9.72
C PRO A 118 -17.17 -8.94 8.32
N VAL A 119 -17.19 -8.05 7.32
CA VAL A 119 -17.32 -8.37 5.89
C VAL A 119 -16.08 -7.92 5.13
N SER A 120 -15.99 -8.17 3.83
CA SER A 120 -14.77 -7.91 3.03
C SER A 120 -14.34 -6.45 2.98
N TRP A 121 -15.23 -5.49 3.23
CA TRP A 121 -14.90 -4.06 3.33
C TRP A 121 -14.63 -3.56 4.75
N ASP A 122 -14.59 -4.45 5.75
CA ASP A 122 -14.14 -4.11 7.09
C ASP A 122 -12.61 -4.20 7.19
N CYS A 123 -12.03 -3.55 8.20
CA CYS A 123 -10.60 -3.41 8.37
C CYS A 123 -9.88 -4.77 8.43
N GLY A 124 -8.86 -4.95 7.58
CA GLY A 124 -8.14 -6.21 7.40
C GLY A 124 -8.81 -7.18 6.43
N GLY A 125 -9.96 -6.84 5.84
CA GLY A 125 -10.57 -7.58 4.74
C GLY A 125 -9.77 -7.45 3.45
N ILE A 126 -9.90 -8.43 2.56
CA ILE A 126 -9.49 -8.30 1.16
C ILE A 126 -10.71 -7.77 0.42
N TYR A 127 -10.57 -6.56 -0.14
CA TYR A 127 -11.70 -5.92 -0.79
C TYR A 127 -12.22 -6.72 -1.98
N ALA A 128 -13.48 -6.48 -2.34
CA ALA A 128 -14.14 -7.14 -3.46
C ALA A 128 -13.56 -6.68 -4.80
N ARG A 129 -13.70 -7.52 -5.82
CA ARG A 129 -13.49 -7.16 -7.22
C ARG A 129 -14.73 -6.44 -7.76
N TYR A 130 -14.57 -5.76 -8.91
CA TYR A 130 -15.66 -5.06 -9.57
C TYR A 130 -15.65 -5.36 -11.08
N ASP A 131 -16.80 -5.73 -11.64
CA ASP A 131 -16.94 -6.11 -13.07
C ASP A 131 -17.51 -5.00 -13.96
N GLY A 132 -17.68 -3.78 -13.40
CA GLY A 132 -18.32 -2.65 -14.07
C GLY A 132 -19.80 -2.50 -13.69
N THR A 133 -20.42 -3.49 -13.07
CA THR A 133 -21.84 -3.47 -12.66
C THR A 133 -22.02 -3.78 -11.18
N LYS A 134 -21.29 -4.76 -10.67
CA LYS A 134 -21.40 -5.23 -9.28
C LYS A 134 -20.04 -5.62 -8.71
N THR A 135 -19.96 -5.61 -7.40
CA THR A 135 -18.85 -6.21 -6.66
C THR A 135 -19.08 -7.72 -6.52
N TYR A 136 -18.00 -8.49 -6.55
CA TYR A 136 -18.01 -9.93 -6.37
C TYR A 136 -16.71 -10.40 -5.71
N GLU A 137 -16.71 -11.61 -5.18
CA GLU A 137 -15.61 -12.13 -4.38
C GLU A 137 -15.34 -11.24 -3.14
N GLY A 138 -14.08 -11.08 -2.74
CA GLY A 138 -13.71 -10.43 -1.51
C GLY A 138 -13.70 -11.41 -0.34
N THR A 139 -12.83 -11.14 0.63
CA THR A 139 -12.67 -12.05 1.78
C THR A 139 -12.76 -11.25 3.07
N PRO A 140 -13.75 -11.53 3.94
CA PRO A 140 -13.83 -10.92 5.26
C PRO A 140 -12.56 -11.19 6.07
N PRO A 141 -12.20 -10.31 7.02
CA PRO A 141 -11.18 -10.67 8.00
C PRO A 141 -11.70 -11.83 8.89
N LEU A 142 -10.80 -12.72 9.30
CA LEU A 142 -11.13 -13.86 10.18
C LEU A 142 -11.75 -13.41 11.53
N VAL A 143 -11.41 -12.21 11.96
CA VAL A 143 -11.90 -11.57 13.18
C VAL A 143 -11.69 -10.06 13.05
N ASN A 144 -12.58 -9.28 13.67
CA ASN A 144 -12.35 -7.85 13.80
C ASN A 144 -11.27 -7.57 14.86
N ALA A 145 -10.13 -7.08 14.41
CA ALA A 145 -8.99 -6.72 15.27
C ALA A 145 -8.75 -5.20 15.32
N SER A 146 -9.72 -4.39 14.86
CA SER A 146 -9.63 -2.94 14.80
C SER A 146 -9.62 -2.30 16.17
N LYS A 147 -8.81 -1.26 16.33
CA LYS A 147 -8.93 -0.31 17.43
C LYS A 147 -9.87 0.82 17.05
N LYS A 148 -10.24 1.64 18.03
CA LYS A 148 -11.08 2.82 17.78
C LYS A 148 -10.33 3.86 16.92
N PRO A 149 -11.07 4.69 16.15
CA PRO A 149 -10.51 5.86 15.49
C PRO A 149 -9.69 6.72 16.45
N GLY A 150 -8.59 7.30 15.94
CA GLY A 150 -7.66 8.08 16.75
C GLY A 150 -6.57 7.27 17.47
N GLU A 151 -6.61 5.95 17.40
CA GLU A 151 -5.52 5.10 17.88
C GLU A 151 -4.66 4.58 16.73
N TRP A 152 -3.34 4.58 16.93
CA TRP A 152 -2.41 3.94 16.00
C TRP A 152 -2.61 2.43 15.97
N GLN A 153 -2.70 1.88 14.78
CA GLN A 153 -2.91 0.47 14.48
C GLN A 153 -1.73 -0.05 13.68
N HIS A 154 -1.34 -1.30 13.92
CA HIS A 154 -0.22 -1.95 13.24
C HIS A 154 -0.71 -2.98 12.25
N LEU A 155 -0.22 -2.92 10.99
CA LEU A 155 -0.55 -3.83 9.91
C LEU A 155 0.72 -4.53 9.39
N GLU A 156 0.69 -5.86 9.37
CA GLU A 156 1.71 -6.71 8.75
C GLU A 156 1.08 -7.50 7.60
N ILE A 157 1.67 -7.44 6.41
CA ILE A 157 1.19 -8.16 5.23
C ILE A 157 2.34 -9.02 4.68
N ASN A 158 2.13 -10.33 4.54
CA ASN A 158 3.01 -11.24 3.82
C ASN A 158 2.32 -11.66 2.52
N PHE A 159 2.78 -11.10 1.41
CA PHE A 159 2.16 -11.23 0.09
C PHE A 159 3.03 -12.04 -0.87
N LYS A 160 2.39 -12.90 -1.64
CA LYS A 160 2.94 -13.59 -2.80
C LYS A 160 2.27 -13.07 -4.06
N ALA A 161 3.06 -12.54 -4.97
CA ALA A 161 2.61 -12.05 -6.26
C ALA A 161 2.08 -13.20 -7.16
N PRO A 162 1.23 -12.91 -8.14
CA PRO A 162 0.82 -13.89 -9.13
C PRO A 162 2.03 -14.38 -9.94
N ARG A 163 1.91 -15.56 -10.54
CA ARG A 163 2.96 -16.14 -11.40
C ARG A 163 2.46 -16.28 -12.82
N PHE A 164 3.38 -16.10 -13.74
CA PHE A 164 3.12 -16.17 -15.16
C PHE A 164 4.13 -17.13 -15.82
N ASN A 165 3.71 -17.79 -16.89
CA ASN A 165 4.58 -18.60 -17.73
C ASN A 165 5.36 -17.72 -18.73
N SER A 166 6.19 -18.33 -19.58
CA SER A 166 6.97 -17.64 -20.59
C SER A 166 6.14 -16.95 -21.70
N LYS A 167 4.87 -17.30 -21.82
CA LYS A 167 3.91 -16.67 -22.75
C LYS A 167 3.16 -15.49 -22.11
N GLY A 168 3.40 -15.20 -20.82
CA GLY A 168 2.69 -14.15 -20.09
C GLY A 168 1.31 -14.59 -19.57
N GLU A 169 0.96 -15.86 -19.63
CA GLU A 169 -0.29 -16.39 -19.10
C GLU A 169 -0.16 -16.61 -17.60
N LYS A 170 -1.15 -16.19 -16.83
CA LYS A 170 -1.18 -16.36 -15.38
C LYS A 170 -1.36 -17.85 -15.02
N ILE A 171 -0.39 -18.40 -14.26
CA ILE A 171 -0.39 -19.81 -13.84
C ILE A 171 -0.62 -20.00 -12.34
N LYS A 172 -0.51 -18.93 -11.53
CA LYS A 172 -0.87 -18.89 -10.10
C LYS A 172 -1.42 -17.53 -9.74
N ASN A 173 -2.45 -17.53 -8.93
CA ASN A 173 -3.03 -16.31 -8.38
C ASN A 173 -2.13 -15.65 -7.32
N ALA A 174 -2.39 -14.39 -7.03
CA ALA A 174 -1.83 -13.70 -5.88
C ALA A 174 -2.35 -14.31 -4.57
N VAL A 175 -1.53 -14.29 -3.51
CA VAL A 175 -1.91 -14.87 -2.22
C VAL A 175 -1.46 -13.98 -1.06
N PHE A 176 -2.39 -13.61 -0.22
CA PHE A 176 -2.10 -13.07 1.10
C PHE A 176 -1.77 -14.25 2.04
N LYS A 177 -0.49 -14.56 2.18
CA LYS A 177 -0.02 -15.68 3.01
C LYS A 177 -0.37 -15.49 4.48
N LYS A 178 -0.27 -14.25 4.95
CA LYS A 178 -0.69 -13.84 6.28
C LYS A 178 -0.87 -12.33 6.31
N VAL A 179 -1.96 -11.87 6.88
CA VAL A 179 -2.15 -10.49 7.29
C VAL A 179 -2.44 -10.46 8.78
N LYS A 180 -1.75 -9.58 9.50
CA LYS A 180 -2.03 -9.31 10.90
C LYS A 180 -2.41 -7.85 11.09
N LEU A 181 -3.45 -7.64 11.85
CA LEU A 181 -3.88 -6.34 12.34
C LEU A 181 -3.73 -6.33 13.87
N ASN A 182 -2.96 -5.40 14.41
CA ASN A 182 -2.68 -5.29 15.85
C ASN A 182 -2.17 -6.60 16.49
N GLY A 183 -1.33 -7.37 15.75
CA GLY A 183 -0.78 -8.65 16.18
C GLY A 183 -1.69 -9.87 15.95
N ILE A 184 -2.98 -9.65 15.66
CA ILE A 184 -3.98 -10.70 15.45
C ILE A 184 -4.03 -11.07 13.95
N THR A 185 -4.02 -12.37 13.63
CA THR A 185 -4.12 -12.83 12.23
C THR A 185 -5.54 -12.63 11.71
N VAL A 186 -5.67 -11.76 10.70
CA VAL A 186 -6.95 -11.44 10.05
C VAL A 186 -7.09 -12.09 8.66
N GLN A 187 -5.98 -12.46 8.00
CA GLN A 187 -5.99 -13.25 6.76
C GLN A 187 -4.92 -14.34 6.83
N LYS A 188 -5.22 -15.51 6.26
CA LYS A 188 -4.28 -16.65 6.20
C LYS A 188 -4.48 -17.44 4.92
N ASN A 189 -3.43 -17.53 4.07
CA ASN A 189 -3.44 -18.21 2.78
C ASN A 189 -4.65 -17.84 1.89
N ALA A 190 -5.08 -16.59 1.94
CA ALA A 190 -6.18 -16.08 1.14
C ALA A 190 -5.70 -15.81 -0.28
N GLU A 191 -6.28 -16.50 -1.24
CA GLU A 191 -6.01 -16.36 -2.68
C GLU A 191 -6.89 -15.25 -3.26
N VAL A 192 -6.34 -14.48 -4.22
CA VAL A 192 -7.05 -13.41 -4.91
C VAL A 192 -6.97 -13.67 -6.41
N THR A 193 -8.11 -13.86 -7.05
CA THR A 193 -8.21 -14.30 -8.45
C THR A 193 -7.94 -13.18 -9.45
N GLY A 194 -7.93 -11.92 -9.04
CA GLY A 194 -7.63 -10.74 -9.87
C GLY A 194 -7.66 -9.43 -9.07
N PRO A 195 -7.44 -8.29 -9.74
CA PRO A 195 -7.43 -6.98 -9.10
C PRO A 195 -8.74 -6.68 -8.36
N THR A 196 -8.62 -6.11 -7.16
CA THR A 196 -9.76 -5.60 -6.39
C THR A 196 -10.27 -4.29 -6.98
N ALA A 197 -11.45 -3.85 -6.61
CA ALA A 197 -12.01 -2.59 -7.07
C ALA A 197 -11.06 -1.42 -6.78
N SER A 198 -11.13 -0.38 -7.59
CA SER A 198 -10.28 0.83 -7.48
C SER A 198 -8.75 0.58 -7.62
N SER A 199 -8.36 -0.55 -8.20
CA SER A 199 -6.96 -0.83 -8.54
C SER A 199 -6.39 0.21 -9.53
N LEU A 200 -5.06 0.41 -9.54
CA LEU A 200 -4.39 1.30 -10.48
C LEU A 200 -4.58 0.88 -11.93
N ASP A 201 -4.63 -0.43 -12.17
CA ASP A 201 -4.93 -1.03 -13.46
C ASP A 201 -5.49 -2.44 -13.26
N ASN A 202 -6.15 -2.97 -14.29
CA ASN A 202 -6.76 -4.29 -14.26
C ASN A 202 -5.86 -5.39 -14.87
N LYS A 203 -4.68 -5.03 -15.37
CA LYS A 203 -3.74 -5.98 -15.94
C LYS A 203 -2.83 -6.54 -14.84
N GLU A 204 -2.97 -7.81 -14.54
CA GLU A 204 -2.07 -8.46 -13.60
C GLU A 204 -0.68 -8.68 -14.21
N GLU A 205 0.35 -8.40 -13.42
CA GLU A 205 1.76 -8.49 -13.79
C GLU A 205 2.55 -9.15 -12.64
N PRO A 206 3.76 -9.71 -12.90
CA PRO A 206 4.60 -10.30 -11.85
C PRO A 206 5.01 -9.31 -10.76
N THR A 207 5.03 -8.02 -11.09
CA THR A 207 5.38 -6.92 -10.18
C THR A 207 4.42 -5.76 -10.31
N GLY A 208 4.42 -4.87 -9.34
CA GLY A 208 3.65 -3.63 -9.35
C GLY A 208 4.04 -2.73 -8.19
N LEU A 209 3.40 -1.59 -8.09
CA LEU A 209 3.68 -0.54 -7.11
C LEU A 209 2.87 -0.75 -5.83
N LEU A 210 3.39 -0.40 -4.67
CA LEU A 210 2.54 -0.25 -3.49
C LEU A 210 1.72 1.02 -3.65
N MET A 211 0.43 0.96 -3.31
CA MET A 211 -0.44 2.13 -3.23
C MET A 211 -1.08 2.22 -1.84
N LEU A 212 -1.10 3.43 -1.29
CA LEU A 212 -1.84 3.79 -0.08
C LEU A 212 -2.98 4.72 -0.50
N GLN A 213 -4.20 4.32 -0.20
CA GLN A 213 -5.39 5.05 -0.64
C GLN A 213 -5.57 6.35 0.16
N GLY A 214 -5.84 7.47 -0.56
CA GLY A 214 -6.01 8.80 0.02
C GLY A 214 -7.24 9.55 -0.47
N ASP A 215 -8.02 8.98 -1.39
CA ASP A 215 -9.08 9.67 -2.12
C ASP A 215 -10.44 9.71 -1.37
N HIS A 216 -10.52 9.15 -0.16
CA HIS A 216 -11.78 9.09 0.61
C HIS A 216 -11.72 9.95 1.87
N PHE A 217 -11.08 9.48 2.93
CA PHE A 217 -11.11 10.08 4.26
C PHE A 217 -9.71 10.38 4.80
N PRO A 218 -9.60 11.20 5.88
CA PRO A 218 -8.34 11.43 6.54
C PRO A 218 -7.71 10.13 7.05
N VAL A 219 -6.42 9.99 6.79
CA VAL A 219 -5.59 8.88 7.26
C VAL A 219 -4.16 9.35 7.41
N ALA A 220 -3.43 8.78 8.35
CA ALA A 220 -1.98 8.95 8.41
C ALA A 220 -1.28 7.59 8.53
N TYR A 221 -0.07 7.54 7.99
CA TYR A 221 0.80 6.37 7.96
C TYR A 221 2.17 6.68 8.53
N ARG A 222 2.79 5.71 9.17
CA ARG A 222 4.19 5.76 9.61
C ARG A 222 4.84 4.39 9.57
N ASN A 223 6.15 4.34 9.74
CA ASN A 223 6.92 3.10 9.82
C ASN A 223 6.71 2.17 8.60
N ILE A 224 6.42 2.74 7.42
CA ILE A 224 6.12 1.98 6.21
C ILE A 224 7.40 1.30 5.72
N LYS A 225 7.45 -0.03 5.79
CA LYS A 225 8.60 -0.83 5.41
C LYS A 225 8.22 -1.91 4.42
N LEU A 226 9.00 -2.05 3.35
CA LEU A 226 8.86 -3.09 2.34
C LEU A 226 10.11 -3.96 2.34
N LYS A 227 9.94 -5.25 2.62
CA LYS A 227 11.00 -6.26 2.51
C LYS A 227 10.69 -7.18 1.33
N LYS A 228 11.37 -6.98 0.21
CA LYS A 228 11.28 -7.86 -0.97
C LYS A 228 11.80 -9.26 -0.60
N ARG A 229 11.21 -10.29 -1.21
CA ARG A 229 11.58 -11.71 -0.99
C ARG A 229 11.91 -12.40 -2.29
#